data_01e1720b6fe012f454769f258f69f064
#
_entry.id   01e1720b6fe012f454769f258f69f064
#
_cell.length_a   1.000
_cell.length_b   1.000
_cell.length_c   1.000
_cell.angle_alpha   90.00
_cell.angle_beta   90.00
_cell.angle_gamma   90.00
#
_symmetry.space_group_name_H-M   'P 1'
#
loop_
_entity.id
_entity.type
_entity.pdbx_description
1 polymer ?
#
loop_
_entity_poly.entity_id
_entity_poly.type
_entity_poly.pdbx_seq_one_letter_code
_entity_poly.pdbx_strand_id
1 'polypeptide(L)'
;LVGSEMCIRDSESTGLTDEETDALQSEILNETQDIELPNNSNVYNILLIGVDRRDKTWYGNSDSMILMSINKDTKQIHMTSFMRDLYANIPDVGVKKLNAACAYGGGPLVVRTIEDNYKLPIDNYASVDFDSMIDIIDAVGGIELSPSDDEVRVANNYINEMCKLRNADASAHQYTSSGDQHVDGYQAVAYARIRYVGNSDYQRTERQREVLSKMMQEMKS
;
A
#
# COMPACT_ATOMS: atom_id res chain seq x y z
N LEU A 1 8.88 -14.68 -26.06
CA LEU A 1 7.88 -13.84 -26.74
C LEU A 1 6.50 -14.06 -26.13
N VAL A 2 6.31 -13.78 -24.86
CA VAL A 2 4.99 -13.63 -24.23
C VAL A 2 5.20 -12.68 -23.08
N GLY A 3 4.88 -11.42 -23.21
CA GLY A 3 5.04 -10.49 -22.08
C GLY A 3 4.83 -9.01 -22.38
N SER A 4 4.55 -8.61 -23.61
CA SER A 4 4.48 -7.18 -23.92
C SER A 4 3.06 -6.58 -24.04
N GLU A 5 1.99 -7.34 -23.89
CA GLU A 5 0.64 -6.82 -24.15
C GLU A 5 -0.30 -6.75 -22.93
N MET A 6 0.11 -7.19 -21.73
CA MET A 6 -0.81 -7.24 -20.59
C MET A 6 -0.68 -6.06 -19.61
N CYS A 7 0.22 -5.11 -19.88
CA CYS A 7 0.46 -3.93 -19.03
C CYS A 7 -0.18 -2.63 -19.54
N ILE A 8 -0.92 -2.62 -20.65
CA ILE A 8 -1.32 -1.38 -21.34
C ILE A 8 -2.81 -1.01 -21.13
N ARG A 9 -3.54 -1.60 -20.22
CA ARG A 9 -4.96 -1.26 -20.02
C ARG A 9 -5.33 -0.67 -18.68
N ASP A 10 -4.44 0.11 -18.08
CA ASP A 10 -4.81 0.98 -16.95
C ASP A 10 -4.31 2.42 -17.18
N SER A 11 -4.41 2.89 -18.42
CA SER A 11 -4.25 4.30 -18.75
C SER A 11 -5.57 5.03 -18.51
N GLU A 12 -5.88 5.34 -17.25
CA GLU A 12 -6.57 6.59 -17.00
C GLU A 12 -5.67 7.67 -17.59
N SER A 13 -6.15 8.39 -18.61
CA SER A 13 -5.37 9.41 -19.29
C SER A 13 -4.86 10.39 -18.23
N THR A 14 -3.56 10.56 -18.15
CA THR A 14 -2.92 11.54 -17.24
C THR A 14 -3.29 12.99 -17.61
N GLY A 15 -3.97 13.19 -18.72
CA GLY A 15 -4.26 14.50 -19.29
C GLY A 15 -3.02 15.18 -19.91
N LEU A 16 -1.86 14.51 -19.89
CA LEU A 16 -0.63 15.00 -20.51
C LEU A 16 -0.57 14.58 -21.99
N THR A 17 0.03 15.42 -22.81
CA THR A 17 0.39 15.09 -24.20
C THR A 17 1.58 14.11 -24.23
N ASP A 18 1.80 13.46 -25.38
CA ASP A 18 2.96 12.57 -25.55
C ASP A 18 4.29 13.33 -25.34
N GLU A 19 4.40 14.57 -25.79
CA GLU A 19 5.58 15.43 -25.60
C GLU A 19 5.80 15.79 -24.12
N GLU A 20 4.76 16.08 -23.35
CA GLU A 20 4.84 16.36 -21.92
C GLU A 20 5.21 15.09 -21.13
N THR A 21 4.72 13.95 -21.58
CA THR A 21 5.07 12.64 -20.99
C THR A 21 6.54 12.30 -21.23
N ASP A 22 7.06 12.49 -22.44
CA ASP A 22 8.46 12.23 -22.78
C ASP A 22 9.39 13.21 -22.05
N ALA A 23 9.02 14.48 -21.92
CA ALA A 23 9.76 15.48 -21.16
C ALA A 23 9.85 15.10 -19.67
N LEU A 24 8.74 14.72 -19.06
CA LEU A 24 8.69 14.26 -17.67
C LEU A 24 9.52 13.00 -17.44
N GLN A 25 9.46 12.03 -18.36
CA GLN A 25 10.27 10.83 -18.29
C GLN A 25 11.77 11.15 -18.33
N SER A 26 12.17 12.07 -19.22
CA SER A 26 13.58 12.49 -19.35
C SER A 26 14.07 13.21 -18.09
N GLU A 27 13.24 14.05 -17.48
CA GLU A 27 13.55 14.76 -16.23
C GLU A 27 13.73 13.75 -15.07
N ILE A 28 12.81 12.81 -14.89
CA ILE A 28 12.89 11.77 -13.86
C ILE A 28 14.16 10.92 -14.03
N LEU A 29 14.49 10.52 -15.27
CA LEU A 29 15.68 9.75 -15.56
C LEU A 29 16.96 10.50 -15.22
N ASN A 30 17.02 11.80 -15.50
CA ASN A 30 18.21 12.62 -15.20
C ASN A 30 18.40 12.83 -13.69
N GLU A 31 17.31 12.99 -12.93
CA GLU A 31 17.39 13.21 -11.48
C GLU A 31 17.67 11.95 -10.67
N THR A 32 17.49 10.76 -11.26
CA THR A 32 17.70 9.48 -10.55
C THR A 32 19.11 8.89 -10.77
N GLN A 33 20.02 9.60 -11.44
CA GLN A 33 21.40 9.14 -11.63
C GLN A 33 22.30 9.55 -10.47
N ASP A 34 23.19 8.65 -10.05
CA ASP A 34 24.34 8.86 -9.13
C ASP A 34 24.00 9.49 -7.77
N ILE A 35 23.19 8.79 -6.93
CA ILE A 35 22.78 9.34 -5.66
C ILE A 35 23.30 8.55 -4.49
N GLU A 36 24.01 9.27 -3.60
CA GLU A 36 24.33 8.77 -2.27
C GLU A 36 23.11 8.86 -1.35
N LEU A 37 22.76 7.73 -0.72
CA LEU A 37 21.69 7.70 0.29
C LEU A 37 22.19 8.33 1.59
N PRO A 38 21.38 9.18 2.25
CA PRO A 38 21.76 9.74 3.55
C PRO A 38 21.84 8.63 4.59
N ASN A 39 22.96 8.56 5.29
CA ASN A 39 23.16 7.60 6.38
C ASN A 39 22.75 8.23 7.72
N ASN A 40 21.65 7.77 8.31
CA ASN A 40 21.24 8.15 9.66
C ASN A 40 21.09 6.90 10.52
N SER A 41 22.14 6.55 11.26
CA SER A 41 22.20 5.36 12.12
C SER A 41 21.14 5.32 13.24
N ASN A 42 20.53 6.49 13.55
CA ASN A 42 19.54 6.64 14.63
C ASN A 42 18.10 6.46 14.12
N VAL A 43 17.88 6.40 12.82
CA VAL A 43 16.58 6.14 12.20
C VAL A 43 16.60 4.78 11.52
N TYR A 44 15.61 3.95 11.81
CA TYR A 44 15.43 2.65 11.18
C TYR A 44 14.18 2.68 10.30
N ASN A 45 14.35 2.43 9.01
CA ASN A 45 13.32 2.54 8.00
C ASN A 45 12.84 1.17 7.53
N ILE A 46 11.55 0.90 7.69
CA ILE A 46 10.91 -0.33 7.22
C ILE A 46 9.84 0.04 6.20
N LEU A 47 9.93 -0.51 4.99
CA LEU A 47 8.91 -0.35 3.97
C LEU A 47 7.84 -1.44 4.12
N LEU A 48 6.61 -1.05 4.40
CA LEU A 48 5.46 -1.94 4.41
C LEU A 48 4.78 -1.90 3.04
N ILE A 49 4.67 -3.06 2.38
CA ILE A 49 4.12 -3.19 1.03
C ILE A 49 2.85 -4.02 1.09
N GLY A 50 1.71 -3.41 0.81
CA GLY A 50 0.44 -4.09 0.63
C GLY A 50 0.22 -4.48 -0.83
N VAL A 51 0.08 -5.77 -1.10
CA VAL A 51 -0.02 -6.30 -2.47
C VAL A 51 -1.42 -6.83 -2.75
N ASP A 52 -2.03 -6.41 -3.86
CA ASP A 52 -3.23 -7.07 -4.38
C ASP A 52 -2.81 -8.30 -5.19
N ARG A 53 -2.77 -9.45 -4.51
CA ARG A 53 -2.31 -10.70 -5.08
C ARG A 53 -3.45 -11.71 -5.14
N ARG A 54 -4.30 -11.60 -6.17
CA ARG A 54 -5.39 -12.55 -6.43
C ARG A 54 -4.89 -13.84 -7.11
N ASP A 55 -3.80 -13.74 -7.85
CA ASP A 55 -3.12 -14.87 -8.50
C ASP A 55 -1.75 -15.09 -7.83
N LYS A 56 -1.56 -16.25 -7.21
CA LYS A 56 -0.32 -16.60 -6.48
C LYS A 56 0.88 -16.85 -7.41
N THR A 57 0.66 -16.94 -8.71
CA THR A 57 1.73 -17.12 -9.72
C THR A 57 2.43 -15.80 -10.11
N TRP A 58 1.89 -14.67 -9.67
CA TRP A 58 2.37 -13.33 -10.01
C TRP A 58 2.57 -12.48 -8.75
N TYR A 59 3.54 -11.57 -8.78
CA TYR A 59 3.84 -10.68 -7.64
C TYR A 59 2.70 -9.70 -7.30
N GLY A 60 1.85 -9.34 -8.29
CA GLY A 60 0.82 -8.32 -8.13
C GLY A 60 1.38 -6.90 -8.11
N ASN A 61 0.48 -5.92 -8.16
CA ASN A 61 0.83 -4.51 -7.96
C ASN A 61 0.83 -4.17 -6.47
N SER A 62 1.70 -3.25 -6.05
CA SER A 62 1.67 -2.71 -4.68
C SER A 62 0.60 -1.62 -4.58
N ASP A 63 -0.52 -1.92 -3.94
CA ASP A 63 -1.61 -0.95 -3.73
C ASP A 63 -1.39 -0.05 -2.50
N SER A 64 -0.50 -0.44 -1.62
CA SER A 64 -0.08 0.32 -0.44
C SER A 64 1.43 0.23 -0.28
N MET A 65 2.08 1.37 -0.07
CA MET A 65 3.51 1.47 0.23
C MET A 65 3.68 2.50 1.33
N ILE A 66 4.02 2.05 2.53
CA ILE A 66 4.14 2.89 3.72
C ILE A 66 5.53 2.72 4.31
N LEU A 67 6.32 3.79 4.32
CA LEU A 67 7.60 3.82 5.02
C LEU A 67 7.35 4.11 6.50
N MET A 68 7.72 3.20 7.35
CA MET A 68 7.71 3.34 8.79
C MET A 68 9.14 3.69 9.26
N SER A 69 9.34 4.92 9.69
CA SER A 69 10.62 5.43 10.18
C SER A 69 10.61 5.46 11.71
N ILE A 70 11.47 4.68 12.33
CA ILE A 70 11.59 4.52 13.78
C ILE A 70 12.83 5.29 14.24
N ASN A 71 12.64 6.39 14.97
CA ASN A 71 13.74 7.14 15.58
C ASN A 71 14.09 6.49 16.92
N LYS A 72 15.33 5.97 17.02
CA LYS A 72 15.81 5.24 18.20
C LYS A 72 16.04 6.16 19.42
N ASP A 73 16.34 7.44 19.19
CA ASP A 73 16.61 8.41 20.25
C ASP A 73 15.31 8.95 20.87
N THR A 74 14.39 9.42 19.99
CA THR A 74 13.12 10.03 20.43
C THR A 74 12.03 9.00 20.71
N LYS A 75 12.22 7.73 20.29
CA LYS A 75 11.21 6.64 20.34
C LYS A 75 9.94 6.95 19.56
N GLN A 76 10.03 7.86 18.60
CA GLN A 76 8.92 8.22 17.73
C GLN A 76 8.90 7.33 16.47
N ILE A 77 7.69 7.06 16.00
CA ILE A 77 7.43 6.36 14.74
C ILE A 77 6.71 7.32 13.83
N HIS A 78 7.26 7.52 12.63
CA HIS A 78 6.62 8.28 11.56
C HIS A 78 6.22 7.34 10.43
N MET A 79 5.02 7.53 9.87
CA MET A 79 4.53 6.77 8.72
C MET A 79 4.32 7.71 7.53
N THR A 80 5.01 7.41 6.43
CA THR A 80 4.91 8.14 5.16
C THR A 80 4.37 7.22 4.08
N SER A 81 3.24 7.58 3.46
CA SER A 81 2.66 6.82 2.37
C SER A 81 3.17 7.32 1.03
N PHE A 82 3.61 6.40 0.17
CA PHE A 82 3.85 6.67 -1.25
C PHE A 82 2.58 6.38 -2.04
N MET A 83 2.15 7.36 -2.82
CA MET A 83 0.99 7.17 -3.69
C MET A 83 1.37 6.20 -4.82
N ARG A 84 0.54 5.18 -5.04
CA ARG A 84 0.81 4.10 -6.00
C ARG A 84 0.95 4.58 -7.45
N ASP A 85 0.28 5.69 -7.78
CA ASP A 85 0.21 6.25 -9.13
C ASP A 85 1.31 7.29 -9.41
N LEU A 86 2.23 7.54 -8.46
CA LEU A 86 3.41 8.36 -8.71
C LEU A 86 4.26 7.74 -9.80
N TYR A 87 4.75 8.55 -10.72
CA TYR A 87 5.73 8.11 -11.70
C TYR A 87 7.11 8.02 -11.04
N ALA A 88 7.82 6.94 -11.35
CA ALA A 88 9.15 6.66 -10.85
C ALA A 88 9.98 5.96 -11.92
N ASN A 89 11.28 6.19 -11.92
CA ASN A 89 12.22 5.39 -12.71
C ASN A 89 12.43 4.04 -12.01
N ILE A 90 11.86 2.98 -12.58
CA ILE A 90 12.01 1.61 -12.07
C ILE A 90 13.29 1.04 -12.68
N PRO A 91 14.31 0.65 -11.90
CA PRO A 91 15.54 0.08 -12.39
C PRO A 91 15.31 -1.06 -13.39
N ASP A 92 16.01 -1.02 -14.50
CA ASP A 92 15.95 -2.00 -15.59
C ASP A 92 14.60 -2.08 -16.34
N VAL A 93 13.60 -1.21 -15.99
CA VAL A 93 12.27 -1.19 -16.60
C VAL A 93 11.94 0.16 -17.23
N GLY A 94 12.42 1.28 -16.64
CA GLY A 94 12.16 2.65 -17.06
C GLY A 94 11.04 3.32 -16.28
N VAL A 95 10.60 4.49 -16.75
CA VAL A 95 9.61 5.33 -16.04
C VAL A 95 8.21 4.78 -16.18
N LYS A 96 7.62 4.42 -15.04
CA LYS A 96 6.25 3.90 -14.91
C LYS A 96 5.64 4.31 -13.56
N LYS A 97 4.37 3.99 -13.35
CA LYS A 97 3.75 4.13 -12.03
C LYS A 97 4.51 3.30 -10.99
N LEU A 98 4.75 3.86 -9.80
CA LEU A 98 5.52 3.23 -8.73
C LEU A 98 5.01 1.84 -8.33
N ASN A 99 3.69 1.65 -8.32
CA ASN A 99 3.07 0.36 -7.97
C ASN A 99 3.47 -0.78 -8.93
N ALA A 100 3.83 -0.46 -10.17
CA ALA A 100 4.26 -1.45 -11.16
C ALA A 100 5.61 -2.10 -10.79
N ALA A 101 6.45 -1.45 -10.00
CA ALA A 101 7.71 -2.03 -9.55
C ALA A 101 7.53 -3.40 -8.88
N CYS A 102 6.46 -3.56 -8.09
CA CYS A 102 6.14 -4.82 -7.44
C CYS A 102 5.86 -5.93 -8.46
N ALA A 103 5.13 -5.63 -9.52
CA ALA A 103 4.81 -6.60 -10.58
C ALA A 103 6.03 -7.10 -11.35
N TYR A 104 7.05 -6.25 -11.53
CA TYR A 104 8.28 -6.59 -12.25
C TYR A 104 9.31 -7.33 -11.40
N GLY A 105 9.45 -7.02 -10.10
CA GLY A 105 10.51 -7.59 -9.28
C GLY A 105 10.18 -7.73 -7.79
N GLY A 106 8.90 -7.68 -7.43
CA GLY A 106 8.46 -7.88 -6.05
C GLY A 106 8.95 -6.76 -5.11
N GLY A 107 8.98 -7.08 -3.81
CA GLY A 107 9.43 -6.16 -2.76
C GLY A 107 10.82 -5.58 -2.98
N PRO A 108 11.84 -6.37 -3.37
CA PRO A 108 13.20 -5.84 -3.60
C PRO A 108 13.25 -4.73 -4.65
N LEU A 109 12.49 -4.86 -5.75
CA LEU A 109 12.47 -3.83 -6.78
C LEU A 109 11.69 -2.59 -6.34
N VAL A 110 10.63 -2.74 -5.53
CA VAL A 110 9.94 -1.59 -4.92
C VAL A 110 10.89 -0.82 -4.00
N VAL A 111 11.64 -1.51 -3.14
CA VAL A 111 12.65 -0.90 -2.26
C VAL A 111 13.65 -0.09 -3.07
N ARG A 112 14.33 -0.74 -4.04
CA ARG A 112 15.33 -0.08 -4.89
C ARG A 112 14.74 1.10 -5.64
N THR A 113 13.52 0.98 -6.16
CA THR A 113 12.84 2.09 -6.86
C THR A 113 12.62 3.28 -5.93
N ILE A 114 12.19 3.05 -4.69
CA ILE A 114 11.98 4.14 -3.72
C ILE A 114 13.32 4.77 -3.31
N GLU A 115 14.35 3.97 -3.04
CA GLU A 115 15.68 4.46 -2.70
C GLU A 115 16.25 5.34 -3.82
N ASP A 116 16.20 4.87 -5.06
CA ASP A 116 16.76 5.57 -6.21
C ASP A 116 16.03 6.89 -6.52
N ASN A 117 14.69 6.93 -6.40
CA ASN A 117 13.90 8.11 -6.76
C ASN A 117 13.74 9.13 -5.62
N TYR A 118 13.64 8.67 -4.36
CA TYR A 118 13.33 9.54 -3.22
C TYR A 118 14.50 9.75 -2.25
N LYS A 119 15.64 9.11 -2.49
CA LYS A 119 16.86 9.26 -1.66
C LYS A 119 16.65 8.87 -0.21
N LEU A 120 15.81 7.88 0.03
CA LEU A 120 15.45 7.39 1.34
C LEU A 120 16.06 6.00 1.55
N PRO A 121 16.98 5.82 2.51
CA PRO A 121 17.51 4.50 2.82
C PRO A 121 16.42 3.63 3.44
N ILE A 122 16.31 2.38 3.00
CA ILE A 122 15.33 1.41 3.52
C ILE A 122 16.10 0.22 4.10
N ASP A 123 16.07 0.08 5.43
CA ASP A 123 16.80 -0.98 6.12
C ASP A 123 16.18 -2.36 5.96
N ASN A 124 14.85 -2.41 5.89
CA ASN A 124 14.08 -3.64 5.71
C ASN A 124 12.73 -3.38 5.03
N TYR A 125 12.09 -4.43 4.54
CA TYR A 125 10.71 -4.37 4.07
C TYR A 125 9.91 -5.60 4.51
N ALA A 126 8.58 -5.42 4.60
CA ALA A 126 7.62 -6.49 4.76
C ALA A 126 6.54 -6.36 3.67
N SER A 127 6.21 -7.47 3.03
CA SER A 127 5.16 -7.52 2.02
C SER A 127 4.03 -8.43 2.50
N VAL A 128 2.80 -7.91 2.48
CA VAL A 128 1.60 -8.63 2.91
C VAL A 128 0.51 -8.48 1.85
N ASP A 129 -0.24 -9.55 1.64
CA ASP A 129 -1.49 -9.52 0.87
C ASP A 129 -2.70 -9.34 1.81
N PHE A 130 -3.89 -9.22 1.22
CA PHE A 130 -5.11 -9.04 2.02
C PHE A 130 -5.40 -10.20 2.94
N ASP A 131 -5.14 -11.44 2.50
CA ASP A 131 -5.38 -12.65 3.28
C ASP A 131 -4.48 -12.68 4.53
N SER A 132 -3.19 -12.42 4.33
CA SER A 132 -2.22 -12.37 5.43
C SER A 132 -2.53 -11.22 6.40
N MET A 133 -3.00 -10.06 5.89
CA MET A 133 -3.37 -8.94 6.76
C MET A 133 -4.60 -9.27 7.63
N ILE A 134 -5.61 -9.96 7.08
CA ILE A 134 -6.75 -10.45 7.87
C ILE A 134 -6.25 -11.33 9.01
N ASP A 135 -5.43 -12.33 8.68
CA ASP A 135 -4.93 -13.30 9.66
C ASP A 135 -4.05 -12.63 10.75
N ILE A 136 -3.25 -11.61 10.39
CA ILE A 136 -2.43 -10.85 11.35
C ILE A 136 -3.33 -10.05 12.31
N ILE A 137 -4.35 -9.35 11.80
CA ILE A 137 -5.26 -8.56 12.63
C ILE A 137 -6.05 -9.48 13.58
N ASP A 138 -6.54 -10.61 13.09
CA ASP A 138 -7.23 -11.60 13.93
C ASP A 138 -6.31 -12.20 15.01
N ALA A 139 -5.03 -12.42 14.67
CA ALA A 139 -4.04 -12.95 15.61
C ALA A 139 -3.72 -11.99 16.77
N VAL A 140 -3.82 -10.67 16.56
CA VAL A 140 -3.68 -9.67 17.65
C VAL A 140 -4.99 -9.44 18.41
N GLY A 141 -6.09 -10.13 18.02
CA GLY A 141 -7.38 -10.07 18.68
C GLY A 141 -8.34 -9.04 18.09
N GLY A 142 -8.05 -8.48 16.92
CA GLY A 142 -8.84 -7.38 16.32
C GLY A 142 -8.30 -6.01 16.68
N ILE A 143 -8.97 -4.95 16.23
CA ILE A 143 -8.60 -3.55 16.49
C ILE A 143 -9.82 -2.66 16.71
N GLU A 144 -9.62 -1.48 17.32
CA GLU A 144 -10.68 -0.47 17.50
C GLU A 144 -10.71 0.50 16.30
N LEU A 145 -11.86 0.59 15.62
CA LEU A 145 -12.12 1.56 14.54
C LEU A 145 -13.45 2.28 14.74
N SER A 146 -13.60 3.43 14.08
CA SER A 146 -14.81 4.27 14.14
C SER A 146 -15.32 4.63 12.73
N PRO A 147 -15.80 3.64 11.93
CA PRO A 147 -16.28 3.90 10.58
C PRO A 147 -17.59 4.70 10.57
N SER A 148 -17.74 5.59 9.60
CA SER A 148 -19.00 6.29 9.29
C SER A 148 -20.01 5.37 8.60
N ASP A 149 -21.29 5.79 8.52
CA ASP A 149 -22.34 5.04 7.82
C ASP A 149 -21.99 4.74 6.35
N ASP A 150 -21.41 5.71 5.65
CA ASP A 150 -20.99 5.52 4.25
C ASP A 150 -19.83 4.52 4.12
N GLU A 151 -18.89 4.55 5.06
CA GLU A 151 -17.79 3.60 5.11
C GLU A 151 -18.26 2.19 5.41
N VAL A 152 -19.17 2.02 6.36
CA VAL A 152 -19.81 0.72 6.68
C VAL A 152 -20.45 0.12 5.43
N ARG A 153 -21.24 0.93 4.70
CA ARG A 153 -21.92 0.47 3.49
C ARG A 153 -20.94 -0.02 2.42
N VAL A 154 -19.84 0.71 2.21
CA VAL A 154 -18.82 0.34 1.21
C VAL A 154 -17.96 -0.83 1.70
N ALA A 155 -17.56 -0.84 2.98
CA ALA A 155 -16.79 -1.92 3.58
C ALA A 155 -17.52 -3.27 3.47
N ASN A 156 -18.83 -3.30 3.73
CA ASN A 156 -19.62 -4.54 3.63
C ASN A 156 -19.61 -5.16 2.21
N ASN A 157 -19.48 -4.34 1.15
CA ASN A 157 -19.29 -4.88 -0.19
C ASN A 157 -17.93 -5.57 -0.35
N TYR A 158 -16.86 -4.99 0.21
CA TYR A 158 -15.53 -5.60 0.19
C TYR A 158 -15.47 -6.87 1.07
N ILE A 159 -16.16 -6.89 2.20
CA ILE A 159 -16.28 -8.09 3.05
C ILE A 159 -16.93 -9.23 2.26
N ASN A 160 -18.03 -8.98 1.56
CA ASN A 160 -18.68 -9.98 0.73
C ASN A 160 -17.74 -10.54 -0.34
N GLU A 161 -16.94 -9.68 -1.00
CA GLU A 161 -15.95 -10.10 -1.98
C GLU A 161 -14.86 -11.00 -1.35
N MET A 162 -14.27 -10.56 -0.24
CA MET A 162 -13.20 -11.29 0.44
C MET A 162 -13.67 -12.63 1.00
N CYS A 163 -14.84 -12.66 1.65
CA CYS A 163 -15.42 -13.89 2.17
C CYS A 163 -15.72 -14.90 1.07
N LYS A 164 -16.22 -14.43 -0.08
CA LYS A 164 -16.43 -15.29 -1.24
C LYS A 164 -15.12 -15.93 -1.73
N LEU A 165 -14.02 -15.17 -1.79
CA LEU A 165 -12.72 -15.67 -2.23
C LEU A 165 -12.12 -16.68 -1.23
N ARG A 166 -12.34 -16.49 0.06
CA ARG A 166 -11.84 -17.34 1.14
C ARG A 166 -12.83 -18.45 1.55
N ASN A 167 -13.99 -18.53 0.91
CA ASN A 167 -15.08 -19.46 1.27
C ASN A 167 -15.51 -19.33 2.74
N ALA A 168 -15.58 -18.08 3.24
CA ALA A 168 -16.02 -17.73 4.60
C ALA A 168 -17.46 -17.21 4.60
N ASP A 169 -18.11 -17.23 5.78
CA ASP A 169 -19.45 -16.69 5.94
C ASP A 169 -19.42 -15.16 6.12
N ALA A 170 -19.82 -14.43 5.09
CA ALA A 170 -19.82 -12.98 5.12
C ALA A 170 -20.73 -12.39 6.22
N SER A 171 -21.79 -13.09 6.61
CA SER A 171 -22.72 -12.59 7.63
C SER A 171 -22.08 -12.50 9.03
N ALA A 172 -21.04 -13.28 9.28
CA ALA A 172 -20.28 -13.26 10.53
C ALA A 172 -19.36 -12.04 10.67
N HIS A 173 -18.96 -11.42 9.54
CA HIS A 173 -17.94 -10.38 9.47
C HIS A 173 -18.48 -9.00 9.06
N GLN A 174 -19.78 -8.88 8.72
CA GLN A 174 -20.34 -7.60 8.31
C GLN A 174 -20.44 -6.59 9.46
N TYR A 175 -20.16 -5.34 9.15
CA TYR A 175 -20.52 -4.23 10.04
C TYR A 175 -22.02 -4.13 10.17
N THR A 176 -22.51 -4.02 11.40
CA THR A 176 -23.94 -3.85 11.71
C THR A 176 -24.30 -2.40 12.08
N SER A 177 -23.30 -1.58 12.41
CA SER A 177 -23.46 -0.18 12.78
C SER A 177 -22.20 0.62 12.45
N SER A 178 -22.30 1.93 12.43
CA SER A 178 -21.19 2.88 12.41
C SER A 178 -20.74 3.26 13.84
N GLY A 179 -19.66 4.04 13.93
CA GLY A 179 -19.09 4.53 15.19
C GLY A 179 -18.06 3.58 15.81
N ASP A 180 -17.66 3.90 17.04
CA ASP A 180 -16.60 3.18 17.75
C ASP A 180 -16.97 1.71 17.99
N GLN A 181 -16.14 0.81 17.52
CA GLN A 181 -16.36 -0.62 17.65
C GLN A 181 -15.09 -1.42 17.48
N HIS A 182 -15.07 -2.57 18.14
CA HIS A 182 -14.03 -3.58 17.94
C HIS A 182 -14.30 -4.34 16.65
N VAL A 183 -13.30 -4.46 15.80
CA VAL A 183 -13.43 -5.05 14.44
C VAL A 183 -12.44 -6.19 14.23
N ASP A 184 -12.86 -7.19 13.49
CA ASP A 184 -12.02 -8.30 13.05
C ASP A 184 -11.17 -7.96 11.82
N GLY A 185 -10.34 -8.91 11.36
CA GLY A 185 -9.46 -8.72 10.22
C GLY A 185 -10.19 -8.44 8.91
N TYR A 186 -11.35 -9.07 8.67
CA TYR A 186 -12.16 -8.79 7.46
C TYR A 186 -12.69 -7.37 7.45
N GLN A 187 -13.22 -6.92 8.58
CA GLN A 187 -13.75 -5.56 8.75
C GLN A 187 -12.65 -4.53 8.60
N ALA A 188 -11.50 -4.72 9.25
CA ALA A 188 -10.38 -3.80 9.21
C ALA A 188 -9.75 -3.70 7.80
N VAL A 189 -9.55 -4.82 7.11
CA VAL A 189 -9.02 -4.83 5.74
C VAL A 189 -10.03 -4.23 4.77
N ALA A 190 -11.33 -4.49 4.93
CA ALA A 190 -12.37 -3.87 4.11
C ALA A 190 -12.36 -2.35 4.27
N TYR A 191 -12.25 -1.83 5.51
CA TYR A 191 -12.12 -0.41 5.80
C TYR A 191 -10.90 0.22 5.12
N ALA A 192 -9.73 -0.42 5.21
CA ALA A 192 -8.50 0.04 4.57
C ALA A 192 -8.56 0.05 3.02
N ARG A 193 -9.49 -0.70 2.42
CA ARG A 193 -9.69 -0.79 0.95
C ARG A 193 -10.62 0.29 0.39
N ILE A 194 -11.38 1.03 1.23
CA ILE A 194 -12.37 2.02 0.77
C ILE A 194 -11.72 3.10 -0.08
N ARG A 195 -12.22 3.29 -1.31
CA ARG A 195 -11.76 4.31 -2.26
C ARG A 195 -12.79 5.41 -2.53
N TYR A 196 -14.09 5.09 -2.47
CA TYR A 196 -15.16 5.92 -3.00
C TYR A 196 -15.93 6.73 -1.94
N VAL A 197 -15.39 6.83 -0.73
CA VAL A 197 -15.93 7.68 0.33
C VAL A 197 -14.91 8.77 0.61
N GLY A 198 -15.30 10.04 0.40
CA GLY A 198 -14.49 11.22 0.59
C GLY A 198 -13.49 11.49 -0.55
N ASN A 199 -12.28 11.96 -0.22
CA ASN A 199 -11.28 12.40 -1.20
C ASN A 199 -10.39 11.21 -1.67
N SER A 200 -11.03 10.18 -2.24
CA SER A 200 -10.42 9.04 -2.96
C SER A 200 -9.16 8.42 -2.33
N ASP A 201 -8.00 8.59 -2.98
CA ASP A 201 -6.77 7.91 -2.63
C ASP A 201 -6.09 8.46 -1.36
N TYR A 202 -6.24 9.76 -1.03
CA TYR A 202 -5.69 10.32 0.21
C TYR A 202 -6.32 9.69 1.44
N GLN A 203 -7.65 9.61 1.48
CA GLN A 203 -8.35 9.01 2.61
C GLN A 203 -8.13 7.50 2.69
N ARG A 204 -7.93 6.82 1.56
CA ARG A 204 -7.51 5.41 1.59
C ARG A 204 -6.15 5.25 2.28
N THR A 205 -5.16 6.08 1.97
CA THR A 205 -3.86 6.01 2.63
C THR A 205 -3.93 6.39 4.12
N GLU A 206 -4.84 7.28 4.51
CA GLU A 206 -5.12 7.59 5.92
C GLU A 206 -5.70 6.39 6.66
N ARG A 207 -6.72 5.73 6.10
CA ARG A 207 -7.31 4.51 6.68
C ARG A 207 -6.30 3.38 6.80
N GLN A 208 -5.43 3.22 5.82
CA GLN A 208 -4.35 2.22 5.88
C GLN A 208 -3.37 2.50 7.03
N ARG A 209 -2.95 3.76 7.23
CA ARG A 209 -2.10 4.15 8.36
C ARG A 209 -2.83 4.02 9.69
N GLU A 210 -4.12 4.32 9.74
CA GLU A 210 -4.96 4.15 10.94
C GLU A 210 -5.01 2.67 11.35
N VAL A 211 -5.35 1.76 10.45
CA VAL A 211 -5.37 0.31 10.70
C VAL A 211 -4.01 -0.18 11.22
N LEU A 212 -2.91 0.21 10.57
CA LEU A 212 -1.56 -0.14 11.02
C LEU A 212 -1.24 0.41 12.41
N SER A 213 -1.62 1.66 12.69
CA SER A 213 -1.41 2.30 13.99
C SER A 213 -2.17 1.59 15.10
N LYS A 214 -3.43 1.25 14.86
CA LYS A 214 -4.26 0.51 15.81
C LYS A 214 -3.73 -0.90 16.06
N MET A 215 -3.37 -1.62 15.00
CA MET A 215 -2.74 -2.95 15.13
C MET A 215 -1.45 -2.89 15.96
N MET A 216 -0.57 -1.88 15.74
CA MET A 216 0.64 -1.70 16.57
C MET A 216 0.33 -1.36 18.03
N GLN A 217 -0.81 -0.72 18.33
CA GLN A 217 -1.24 -0.46 19.71
C GLN A 217 -1.63 -1.76 20.40
N GLU A 218 -2.42 -2.62 19.73
CA GLU A 218 -2.81 -3.92 20.28
C GLU A 218 -1.62 -4.85 20.51
N MET A 219 -0.63 -4.83 19.63
CA MET A 219 0.61 -5.62 19.80
C MET A 219 1.44 -5.22 21.04
N LYS A 220 1.19 -4.05 21.64
CA LYS A 220 1.91 -3.55 22.84
C LYS A 220 1.14 -3.79 24.13
N SER A 221 -0.13 -4.18 24.05
CA SER A 221 -0.97 -4.44 25.21
C SER A 221 -0.75 -5.87 25.72
#